data_7f5af60ee4b4e9926fe05ef831d86c34
#
_entry.id   7f5af60ee4b4e9926fe05ef831d86c34
#
_cell.length_a   1.000
_cell.length_b   1.000
_cell.length_c   1.000
_cell.angle_alpha   90.00
_cell.angle_beta   90.00
_cell.angle_gamma   90.00
#
_symmetry.space_group_name_H-M   'P 1'
#
loop_
_entity.id
_entity.type
_entity.pdbx_description
1 polymer ?
#
loop_
_entity_poly.entity_id
_entity_poly.type
_entity_poly.pdbx_seq_one_letter_code
_entity_poly.pdbx_strand_id
1 'polypeptide(L)'
;MTNNSASPSQIVILCSDLMFQSQITGAARLQGFSFSSALSLSQAIGQLTDEKPQLLIIDLNQPGLDWEMLSETLQSHPQLTSIAYGPHVDTERLQQARDAGCSQVLPRSQFSANLPQLLQTALSTDD
;
A
#
# COMPACT_ATOMS: atom_id res chain seq x y z
N MET A 1 26.99 2.47 -5.03
CA MET A 1 26.52 2.33 -4.98
C MET A 1 25.80 2.10 -5.00
N THR A 2 25.39 1.87 -4.82
CA THR A 2 24.66 1.68 -4.79
C THR A 2 23.99 1.16 -4.79
N ASN A 3 23.56 0.98 -4.57
CA ASN A 3 22.88 0.43 -4.49
C ASN A 3 22.10 0.07 -4.64
N ASN A 4 21.92 0.32 -4.76
CA ASN A 4 21.09 0.01 -4.90
C ASN A 4 20.56 -0.99 -5.32
N SER A 5 20.95 -1.26 -6.09
CA SER A 5 20.39 -2.42 -6.27
C SER A 5 19.85 -3.01 -5.08
N ALA A 6 19.42 -2.30 -4.41
CA ALA A 6 18.84 -2.68 -3.20
C ALA A 6 17.69 -3.62 -3.37
N SER A 7 17.41 -4.41 -2.40
CA SER A 7 16.23 -5.24 -2.36
C SER A 7 14.99 -4.40 -2.48
N PRO A 8 13.92 -4.93 -3.06
CA PRO A 8 12.65 -4.22 -3.08
C PRO A 8 12.19 -3.88 -1.68
N SER A 9 11.53 -2.74 -1.54
CA SER A 9 11.03 -2.30 -0.25
C SER A 9 9.92 -3.22 0.24
N GLN A 10 9.80 -3.34 1.56
CA GLN A 10 8.73 -4.13 2.16
C GLN A 10 7.39 -3.44 1.99
N ILE A 11 7.38 -2.11 1.99
CA ILE A 11 6.16 -1.33 1.85
C ILE A 11 6.28 -0.42 0.64
N VAL A 12 5.31 -0.50 -0.25
CA VAL A 12 5.21 0.41 -1.39
C VAL A 12 4.01 1.31 -1.14
N ILE A 13 4.23 2.62 -1.16
CA ILE A 13 3.22 3.59 -0.76
C ILE A 13 2.78 4.42 -1.96
N LEU A 14 1.51 4.32 -2.33
CA LEU A 14 0.92 5.13 -3.39
C LEU A 14 0.03 6.17 -2.73
N CYS A 15 0.61 7.33 -2.42
CA CYS A 15 -0.08 8.37 -1.68
C CYS A 15 0.43 9.74 -2.14
N SER A 16 -0.50 10.63 -2.49
CA SER A 16 -0.14 11.97 -2.94
C SER A 16 -0.20 13.01 -1.82
N ASP A 17 -0.73 12.64 -0.66
CA ASP A 17 -0.85 13.53 0.48
C ASP A 17 0.42 13.42 1.33
N LEU A 18 1.25 14.44 1.31
CA LEU A 18 2.55 14.40 1.98
C LEU A 18 2.44 14.23 3.48
N MET A 19 1.44 14.82 4.10
CA MET A 19 1.26 14.67 5.54
C MET A 19 0.92 13.24 5.91
N PHE A 20 0.01 12.65 5.15
CA PHE A 20 -0.39 11.28 5.41
C PHE A 20 0.74 10.32 5.10
N GLN A 21 1.46 10.58 4.00
CA GLN A 21 2.62 9.78 3.66
C GLN A 21 3.66 9.82 4.79
N SER A 22 3.83 10.97 5.41
CA SER A 22 4.76 11.12 6.52
C SER A 22 4.36 10.25 7.71
N GLN A 23 3.05 10.14 7.97
CA GLN A 23 2.58 9.25 9.03
C GLN A 23 2.92 7.80 8.73
N ILE A 24 2.71 7.39 7.48
CA ILE A 24 2.96 6.02 7.08
C ILE A 24 4.45 5.69 7.18
N THR A 25 5.30 6.56 6.64
CA THR A 25 6.75 6.30 6.66
C THR A 25 7.28 6.35 8.08
N GLY A 26 6.74 7.24 8.92
CA GLY A 26 7.13 7.29 10.31
C GLY A 26 6.83 6.01 11.05
N ALA A 27 5.63 5.46 10.83
CA ALA A 27 5.26 4.20 11.47
C ALA A 27 6.12 3.05 10.97
N ALA A 28 6.42 3.04 9.66
CA ALA A 28 7.27 2.00 9.09
C ALA A 28 8.67 2.07 9.67
N ARG A 29 9.20 3.27 9.78
CA ARG A 29 10.55 3.47 10.30
C ARG A 29 10.68 3.00 11.74
N LEU A 30 9.65 3.28 12.54
CA LEU A 30 9.66 2.85 13.95
C LEU A 30 9.70 1.34 14.09
N GLN A 31 9.15 0.61 13.14
CA GLN A 31 9.13 -0.84 13.20
C GLN A 31 10.25 -1.48 12.39
N GLY A 32 11.09 -0.68 11.77
CA GLY A 32 12.22 -1.19 11.02
C GLY A 32 11.88 -1.71 9.64
N PHE A 33 10.71 -1.37 9.10
CA PHE A 33 10.34 -1.79 7.75
C PHE A 33 10.91 -0.84 6.72
N SER A 34 11.39 -1.38 5.61
CA SER A 34 11.80 -0.57 4.48
C SER A 34 10.57 -0.13 3.69
N PHE A 35 10.67 1.02 3.06
CA PHE A 35 9.53 1.55 2.31
C PHE A 35 10.01 2.37 1.11
N SER A 36 9.14 2.51 0.13
CA SER A 36 9.36 3.40 -0.99
C SER A 36 8.03 4.01 -1.38
N SER A 37 8.09 5.18 -1.99
CA SER A 37 6.90 5.90 -2.42
C SER A 37 6.78 5.84 -3.93
N ALA A 38 5.55 5.96 -4.40
CA ALA A 38 5.26 6.00 -5.83
C ALA A 38 4.28 7.13 -6.10
N LEU A 39 4.41 7.75 -7.25
CA LEU A 39 3.53 8.84 -7.66
C LEU A 39 2.39 8.36 -8.55
N SER A 40 2.45 7.12 -9.01
CA SER A 40 1.42 6.55 -9.86
C SER A 40 1.35 5.06 -9.60
N LEU A 41 0.23 4.45 -9.99
CA LEU A 41 0.09 3.02 -9.86
C LEU A 41 1.14 2.29 -10.70
N SER A 42 1.40 2.79 -11.90
CA SER A 42 2.42 2.22 -12.76
C SER A 42 3.79 2.19 -12.08
N GLN A 43 4.14 3.28 -11.43
CA GLN A 43 5.41 3.37 -10.72
C GLN A 43 5.42 2.42 -9.52
N ALA A 44 4.30 2.32 -8.83
CA ALA A 44 4.20 1.40 -7.70
C ALA A 44 4.39 -0.05 -8.16
N ILE A 45 3.77 -0.41 -9.28
CA ILE A 45 3.87 -1.76 -9.81
C ILE A 45 5.34 -2.11 -10.12
N GLY A 46 6.10 -1.14 -10.61
CA GLY A 46 7.50 -1.36 -10.90
C GLY A 46 8.35 -1.66 -9.68
N GLN A 47 7.80 -1.44 -8.48
CA GLN A 47 8.52 -1.70 -7.23
C GLN A 47 8.09 -3.00 -6.56
N LEU A 48 7.20 -3.75 -7.19
CA LEU A 48 6.72 -5.01 -6.62
C LEU A 48 7.61 -6.16 -7.04
N THR A 49 7.60 -7.21 -6.24
CA THR A 49 8.38 -8.41 -6.50
C THR A 49 7.59 -9.63 -6.04
N ASP A 50 7.89 -10.79 -6.63
CA ASP A 50 7.32 -12.05 -6.17
C ASP A 50 8.25 -12.77 -5.22
N GLU A 51 9.41 -12.20 -4.93
CA GLU A 51 10.44 -12.90 -4.16
C GLU A 51 10.22 -12.83 -2.67
N LYS A 52 9.42 -11.90 -2.20
CA LYS A 52 9.16 -11.77 -0.78
C LYS A 52 7.82 -11.09 -0.56
N PRO A 53 7.23 -11.26 0.62
CA PRO A 53 5.98 -10.57 0.92
C PRO A 53 6.17 -9.06 0.94
N GLN A 54 5.20 -8.34 0.46
CA GLN A 54 5.20 -6.88 0.46
C GLN A 54 3.82 -6.38 0.83
N LEU A 55 3.77 -5.12 1.25
CA LEU A 55 2.54 -4.42 1.53
C LEU A 55 2.42 -3.24 0.57
N LEU A 56 1.31 -3.16 -0.14
CA LEU A 56 0.99 -2.02 -1.00
C LEU A 56 -0.08 -1.19 -0.31
N ILE A 57 0.23 0.07 -0.04
CA ILE A 57 -0.73 0.99 0.58
C ILE A 57 -1.21 1.96 -0.49
N ILE A 58 -2.52 2.09 -0.64
CA ILE A 58 -3.13 2.88 -1.70
C ILE A 58 -4.04 3.95 -1.13
N ASP A 59 -3.72 5.20 -1.44
CA ASP A 59 -4.60 6.33 -1.14
C ASP A 59 -5.64 6.42 -2.25
N LEU A 60 -6.90 6.20 -1.92
CA LEU A 60 -7.96 6.19 -2.92
C LEU A 60 -8.30 7.57 -3.47
N ASN A 61 -7.76 8.63 -2.86
CA ASN A 61 -7.87 9.97 -3.43
C ASN A 61 -6.90 10.18 -4.58
N GLN A 62 -6.06 9.21 -4.87
CA GLN A 62 -5.12 9.30 -5.99
C GLN A 62 -5.90 9.53 -7.28
N PRO A 63 -5.64 10.63 -8.02
CA PRO A 63 -6.38 10.87 -9.25
C PRO A 63 -5.99 9.88 -10.33
N GLY A 64 -6.97 9.51 -11.16
CA GLY A 64 -6.69 8.66 -12.31
C GLY A 64 -6.32 7.23 -11.96
N LEU A 65 -6.80 6.73 -10.84
CA LEU A 65 -6.50 5.36 -10.45
C LEU A 65 -7.16 4.37 -11.41
N ASP A 66 -6.34 3.55 -12.03
CA ASP A 66 -6.79 2.56 -13.01
C ASP A 66 -7.20 1.28 -12.28
N TRP A 67 -8.50 1.08 -12.12
CA TRP A 67 -9.03 -0.06 -11.35
C TRP A 67 -8.72 -1.39 -12.00
N GLU A 68 -8.73 -1.42 -13.33
CA GLU A 68 -8.44 -2.66 -14.04
C GLU A 68 -6.97 -3.04 -13.85
N MET A 69 -6.08 -2.06 -13.97
CA MET A 69 -4.66 -2.30 -13.76
C MET A 69 -4.40 -2.76 -12.33
N LEU A 70 -5.08 -2.16 -11.37
CA LEU A 70 -4.93 -2.56 -9.97
C LEU A 70 -5.40 -4.00 -9.77
N SER A 71 -6.55 -4.34 -10.31
CA SER A 71 -7.09 -5.69 -10.18
C SER A 71 -6.13 -6.72 -10.77
N GLU A 72 -5.61 -6.45 -11.96
CA GLU A 72 -4.67 -7.37 -12.60
C GLU A 72 -3.39 -7.52 -11.79
N THR A 73 -2.92 -6.42 -11.23
CA THR A 73 -1.71 -6.45 -10.42
C THR A 73 -1.90 -7.31 -9.18
N LEU A 74 -3.02 -7.14 -8.50
CA LEU A 74 -3.28 -7.92 -7.29
C LEU A 74 -3.43 -9.40 -7.59
N GLN A 75 -4.01 -9.74 -8.74
CA GLN A 75 -4.12 -11.14 -9.14
C GLN A 75 -2.78 -11.74 -9.49
N SER A 76 -1.87 -10.92 -10.01
CA SER A 76 -0.55 -11.39 -10.42
C SER A 76 0.43 -11.53 -9.27
N HIS A 77 0.10 -10.98 -8.11
CA HIS A 77 1.01 -10.98 -6.96
C HIS A 77 0.31 -11.56 -5.74
N PRO A 78 0.14 -12.90 -5.70
CA PRO A 78 -0.63 -13.52 -4.61
C PRO A 78 -0.02 -13.35 -3.22
N GLN A 79 1.28 -13.04 -3.13
CA GLN A 79 1.91 -12.80 -1.84
C GLN A 79 1.78 -11.36 -1.37
N LEU A 80 1.21 -10.50 -2.20
CA LEU A 80 1.09 -9.09 -1.89
C LEU A 80 -0.12 -8.86 -1.00
N THR A 81 0.09 -8.14 0.10
CA THR A 81 -1.01 -7.64 0.92
C THR A 81 -1.27 -6.21 0.49
N SER A 82 -2.52 -5.85 0.31
CA SER A 82 -2.86 -4.51 -0.12
C SER A 82 -3.86 -3.90 0.85
N ILE A 83 -3.61 -2.64 1.22
CA ILE A 83 -4.51 -1.89 2.08
C ILE A 83 -4.82 -0.58 1.38
N ALA A 84 -6.10 -0.35 1.11
CA ALA A 84 -6.56 0.89 0.51
C ALA A 84 -7.32 1.69 1.55
N TYR A 85 -7.20 3.02 1.51
CA TYR A 85 -7.93 3.88 2.42
C TYR A 85 -8.47 5.10 1.69
N GLY A 86 -9.58 5.62 2.18
CA GLY A 86 -10.17 6.81 1.62
C GLY A 86 -11.17 7.41 2.58
N PRO A 87 -11.74 8.58 2.25
CA PRO A 87 -12.74 9.19 3.12
C PRO A 87 -13.92 8.27 3.32
N HIS A 88 -14.43 8.20 4.54
CA HIS A 88 -15.52 7.26 4.84
C HIS A 88 -16.79 7.58 4.04
N VAL A 89 -16.94 8.82 3.57
CA VAL A 89 -18.11 9.20 2.79
C VAL A 89 -18.00 8.77 1.33
N ASP A 90 -16.80 8.43 0.88
CA ASP A 90 -16.59 8.02 -0.51
C ASP A 90 -16.83 6.53 -0.66
N THR A 91 -18.08 6.13 -0.48
CA THR A 91 -18.43 4.72 -0.46
C THR A 91 -18.20 4.05 -1.81
N GLU A 92 -18.28 4.81 -2.89
CA GLU A 92 -18.07 4.26 -4.23
C GLU A 92 -16.64 3.82 -4.43
N ARG A 93 -15.67 4.67 -4.09
CA ARG A 93 -14.27 4.30 -4.24
C ARG A 93 -13.86 3.19 -3.29
N LEU A 94 -14.40 3.21 -2.07
CA LEU A 94 -14.13 2.13 -1.14
C LEU A 94 -14.62 0.80 -1.70
N GLN A 95 -15.80 0.81 -2.33
CA GLN A 95 -16.33 -0.41 -2.92
C GLN A 95 -15.53 -0.83 -4.15
N GLN A 96 -15.10 0.13 -4.96
CA GLN A 96 -14.26 -0.18 -6.12
C GLN A 96 -12.96 -0.85 -5.70
N ALA A 97 -12.38 -0.41 -4.59
CA ALA A 97 -11.16 -1.02 -4.07
C ALA A 97 -11.40 -2.46 -3.64
N ARG A 98 -12.53 -2.72 -2.98
CA ARG A 98 -12.89 -4.08 -2.59
C ARG A 98 -13.08 -4.95 -3.82
N ASP A 99 -13.78 -4.43 -4.82
CA ASP A 99 -14.05 -5.18 -6.04
C ASP A 99 -12.76 -5.47 -6.80
N ALA A 100 -11.77 -4.59 -6.70
CA ALA A 100 -10.48 -4.81 -7.35
C ALA A 100 -9.64 -5.88 -6.64
N GLY A 101 -10.00 -6.24 -5.42
CA GLY A 101 -9.32 -7.32 -4.72
C GLY A 101 -8.36 -6.89 -3.62
N CYS A 102 -8.46 -5.64 -3.16
CA CYS A 102 -7.60 -5.19 -2.06
C CYS A 102 -7.86 -6.03 -0.81
N SER A 103 -6.80 -6.38 -0.12
CA SER A 103 -6.88 -7.23 1.07
C SER A 103 -7.71 -6.57 2.17
N GLN A 104 -7.54 -5.28 2.35
CA GLN A 104 -8.32 -4.50 3.30
C GLN A 104 -8.65 -3.16 2.69
N VAL A 105 -9.85 -2.66 2.97
CA VAL A 105 -10.28 -1.35 2.52
C VAL A 105 -10.87 -0.64 3.72
N LEU A 106 -10.29 0.48 4.10
CA LEU A 106 -10.62 1.13 5.36
C LEU A 106 -10.92 2.62 5.17
N PRO A 107 -11.82 3.17 5.97
CA PRO A 107 -11.91 4.63 6.07
C PRO A 107 -10.57 5.19 6.54
N ARG A 108 -10.25 6.40 6.07
CA ARG A 108 -8.97 7.02 6.39
C ARG A 108 -8.73 7.11 7.89
N SER A 109 -9.74 7.48 8.67
CA SER A 109 -9.57 7.64 10.12
C SER A 109 -9.23 6.33 10.80
N GLN A 110 -9.85 5.25 10.32
CA GLN A 110 -9.59 3.93 10.88
C GLN A 110 -8.19 3.45 10.50
N PHE A 111 -7.79 3.71 9.27
CA PHE A 111 -6.44 3.37 8.82
C PHE A 111 -5.40 4.10 9.67
N SER A 112 -5.59 5.40 9.86
CA SER A 112 -4.64 6.21 10.63
C SER A 112 -4.57 5.75 12.09
N ALA A 113 -5.72 5.46 12.69
CA ALA A 113 -5.77 5.06 14.08
C ALA A 113 -5.10 3.73 14.36
N ASN A 114 -5.07 2.84 13.37
CA ASN A 114 -4.55 1.49 13.55
C ASN A 114 -3.29 1.22 12.75
N LEU A 115 -2.64 2.26 12.27
CA LEU A 115 -1.54 2.13 11.32
C LEU A 115 -0.41 1.23 11.81
N PRO A 116 0.14 1.39 13.02
CA PRO A 116 1.23 0.51 13.44
C PRO A 116 0.83 -0.96 13.45
N GLN A 117 -0.38 -1.24 13.91
CA GLN A 117 -0.87 -2.61 13.97
C GLN A 117 -1.08 -3.19 12.57
N LEU A 118 -1.57 -2.36 11.64
CA LEU A 118 -1.80 -2.80 10.27
C LEU A 118 -0.49 -3.18 9.61
N LEU A 119 0.56 -2.39 9.81
CA LEU A 119 1.86 -2.71 9.23
C LEU A 119 2.41 -4.00 9.79
N GLN A 120 2.31 -4.15 11.10
CA GLN A 120 2.83 -5.32 11.76
C GLN A 120 2.12 -6.58 11.29
N THR A 121 0.79 -6.53 11.23
CA THR A 121 0.01 -7.68 10.82
C THR A 121 0.28 -8.05 9.36
N ALA A 122 0.38 -7.04 8.50
CA ALA A 122 0.55 -7.29 7.07
C ALA A 122 1.91 -7.88 6.74
N LEU A 123 2.93 -7.52 7.51
CA LEU A 123 4.30 -7.93 7.19
C LEU A 123 4.87 -8.97 8.15
N SER A 124 4.07 -9.42 9.10
CA SER A 124 4.52 -10.45 10.02
C SER A 124 4.68 -11.76 9.26
N THR A 125 5.83 -12.39 9.45
CA THR A 125 6.09 -13.66 8.79
C THR A 125 6.14 -14.81 9.78
N ASP A 126 5.91 -14.52 11.04
CA ASP A 126 5.91 -15.63 11.96
C ASP A 126 4.68 -16.40 11.88
N ASP A 127 4.78 -17.55 12.21
CA ASP A 127 3.69 -18.44 12.01
C ASP A 127 3.10 -18.91 13.26
#